data_c025f45db26c85a5f846384c9cb049e8
#
_entry.id   c025f45db26c85a5f846384c9cb049e8
#
_cell.length_a   1.000
_cell.length_b   1.000
_cell.length_c   1.000
_cell.angle_alpha   90.00
_cell.angle_beta   90.00
_cell.angle_gamma   90.00
#
_symmetry.space_group_name_H-M   'P 1'
#
loop_
_entity.id
_entity.type
_entity.pdbx_description
1 polymer ?
#
loop_
_entity_poly.entity_id
_entity_poly.type
_entity_poly.pdbx_seq_one_letter_code
_entity_poly.pdbx_strand_id
1 'polypeptide(L)' 'MKEIAILGSTGSIGTQTLDIVRIYPRLFHVSVISAKRNIDALFAQAEEFHPHTIVVTDEEAGKRFK' A
#
# COMPACT_ATOMS: atom_id res chain seq x y z
N MET A 1 8.31 13.33 -10.44
CA MET A 1 7.84 12.10 -9.80
C MET A 1 6.34 12.18 -9.58
N LYS A 2 5.62 11.17 -10.03
CA LYS A 2 4.17 11.13 -9.84
C LYS A 2 3.82 10.43 -8.54
N GLU A 3 2.93 11.02 -7.77
CA GLU A 3 2.40 10.40 -6.57
C GLU A 3 1.16 9.60 -6.92
N ILE A 4 1.10 8.36 -6.44
CA ILE A 4 -0.03 7.48 -6.72
C ILE A 4 -0.61 6.94 -5.42
N ALA A 5 -1.92 6.71 -5.45
CA ALA A 5 -2.64 6.07 -4.37
C ALA A 5 -3.12 4.71 -4.86
N ILE A 6 -2.85 3.66 -4.09
CA ILE A 6 -3.23 2.31 -4.47
C ILE A 6 -4.26 1.79 -3.46
N LEU A 7 -5.51 1.71 -3.90
CA LEU A 7 -6.59 1.16 -3.11
C LEU A 7 -6.61 -0.35 -3.28
N GLY A 8 -6.62 -1.09 -2.18
CA GLY A 8 -6.52 -2.54 -2.23
C GLY A 8 -5.12 -3.01 -2.62
N SER A 9 -4.10 -2.41 -2.02
CA SER A 9 -2.70 -2.67 -2.40
C SER A 9 -2.25 -4.11 -2.16
N THR A 10 -2.95 -4.85 -1.32
CA THR A 10 -2.65 -6.27 -1.06
C THR A 10 -3.36 -7.21 -2.01
N GLY A 11 -4.28 -6.71 -2.86
CA GLY A 11 -4.97 -7.51 -3.86
C GLY A 11 -4.12 -7.73 -5.11
N SER A 12 -4.65 -8.52 -6.05
CA SER A 12 -3.91 -8.88 -7.26
C SER A 12 -3.48 -7.69 -8.09
N ILE A 13 -4.41 -6.75 -8.34
CA ILE A 13 -4.10 -5.58 -9.15
C ILE A 13 -3.17 -4.63 -8.41
N GLY A 14 -3.38 -4.46 -7.09
CA GLY A 14 -2.54 -3.61 -6.28
C GLY A 14 -1.09 -4.10 -6.23
N THR A 15 -0.89 -5.40 -6.06
CA THR A 15 0.47 -5.98 -6.03
C THR A 15 1.16 -5.84 -7.38
N GLN A 16 0.42 -6.00 -8.48
CA GLN A 16 0.98 -5.78 -9.81
C GLN A 16 1.38 -4.32 -10.03
N THR A 17 0.59 -3.40 -9.53
CA THR A 17 0.91 -1.97 -9.61
C THR A 17 2.18 -1.65 -8.82
N LEU A 18 2.34 -2.23 -7.64
CA LEU A 18 3.55 -2.06 -6.84
C LEU A 18 4.77 -2.64 -7.54
N ASP A 19 4.62 -3.74 -8.26
CA ASP A 19 5.71 -4.31 -9.05
C ASP A 19 6.20 -3.31 -10.11
N ILE A 20 5.29 -2.60 -10.75
CA ILE A 20 5.66 -1.56 -11.71
C ILE A 20 6.42 -0.42 -11.02
N VAL A 21 5.99 -0.02 -9.83
CA VAL A 21 6.69 1.01 -9.06
C VAL A 21 8.12 0.56 -8.72
N ARG A 22 8.31 -0.70 -8.39
CA ARG A 22 9.66 -1.23 -8.11
C ARG A 22 10.58 -1.14 -9.32
N ILE A 23 10.03 -1.32 -10.53
CA ILE A 23 10.79 -1.22 -11.77
C ILE A 23 11.16 0.24 -12.07
N TYR A 24 10.29 1.17 -11.74
CA TYR A 24 10.46 2.59 -12.03
C TYR A 24 10.43 3.45 -10.76
N PRO A 25 11.34 3.23 -9.80
CA PRO A 25 11.25 3.90 -8.49
C PRO A 25 11.46 5.41 -8.55
N ARG A 26 12.04 5.92 -9.63
CA ARG A 26 12.25 7.36 -9.78
C ARG A 26 11.08 8.08 -10.44
N LEU A 27 10.17 7.33 -11.05
CA LEU A 27 9.02 7.91 -11.75
C LEU A 27 7.78 7.99 -10.87
N PHE A 28 7.65 7.10 -9.89
CA PHE A 28 6.45 6.98 -9.09
C PHE A 28 6.77 6.95 -7.61
N HIS A 29 5.96 7.66 -6.84
CA HIS A 29 5.98 7.59 -5.37
C HIS A 29 4.61 7.15 -4.89
N VAL A 30 4.59 6.11 -4.05
CA VAL A 30 3.33 5.61 -3.48
C VAL A 30 2.99 6.45 -2.27
N SER A 31 1.94 7.27 -2.39
CA SER A 31 1.50 8.16 -1.31
C SER A 31 0.56 7.48 -0.33
N VAL A 32 -0.35 6.66 -0.85
CA VAL A 32 -1.39 6.02 -0.06
C VAL A 32 -1.50 4.56 -0.46
N ILE A 33 -1.56 3.69 0.52
CA ILE A 33 -1.92 2.29 0.31
C ILE A 33 -3.09 1.95 1.22
N SER A 34 -3.93 1.02 0.79
CA SER A 34 -5.05 0.59 1.60
C SER A 34 -5.27 -0.90 1.48
N ALA A 35 -5.78 -1.50 2.54
CA ALA A 35 -6.20 -2.88 2.55
C ALA A 35 -7.39 -3.03 3.47
N LYS A 36 -8.18 -4.07 3.25
CA LYS A 36 -9.33 -4.34 4.10
C LYS A 36 -8.90 -5.10 5.35
N ARG A 37 -8.22 -6.23 5.21
CA ARG A 37 -7.88 -7.10 6.33
C ARG A 37 -6.45 -7.58 6.36
N ASN A 38 -5.78 -7.64 5.22
CA ASN A 38 -4.44 -8.22 5.15
C ASN A 38 -3.39 -7.25 5.67
N ILE A 39 -3.35 -7.13 7.00
CA ILE A 39 -2.50 -6.15 7.67
C ILE A 39 -1.02 -6.51 7.55
N ASP A 40 -0.69 -7.79 7.61
CA ASP A 40 0.72 -8.20 7.51
C ASP A 40 1.32 -7.83 6.16
N ALA A 41 0.58 -8.08 5.07
CA ALA A 41 1.03 -7.67 3.75
C ALA A 41 1.08 -6.15 3.61
N LEU A 42 0.09 -5.45 4.17
CA LEU A 42 0.04 -3.99 4.13
C LEU A 42 1.23 -3.39 4.87
N PHE A 43 1.58 -3.95 6.01
CA PHE A 43 2.72 -3.52 6.80
C PHE A 43 4.03 -3.69 6.04
N ALA A 44 4.20 -4.86 5.39
CA ALA A 44 5.38 -5.12 4.58
C ALA A 44 5.49 -4.12 3.42
N GLN A 45 4.36 -3.80 2.78
CA GLN A 45 4.33 -2.81 1.71
C GLN A 45 4.67 -1.41 2.23
N ALA A 46 4.20 -1.07 3.42
CA ALA A 46 4.51 0.22 4.04
C ALA A 46 6.01 0.34 4.33
N GLU A 47 6.65 -0.72 4.80
CA GLU A 47 8.08 -0.70 5.04
C GLU A 47 8.89 -0.55 3.76
N GLU A 48 8.41 -1.13 2.68
CA GLU A 48 9.10 -1.06 1.39
C GLU A 48 8.94 0.29 0.70
N PHE A 49 7.71 0.81 0.65
CA PHE A 49 7.37 1.97 -0.16
C PHE A 49 7.28 3.28 0.61
N HIS A 50 7.22 3.24 1.93
CA HIS A 50 7.15 4.43 2.80
C HIS A 50 6.05 5.41 2.38
N PRO A 51 4.78 4.97 2.29
CA PRO A 51 3.69 5.87 1.92
C PRO A 51 3.42 6.90 3.01
N HIS A 52 2.84 8.03 2.62
CA HIS A 52 2.43 9.05 3.59
C HIS A 52 1.24 8.59 4.43
N THR A 53 0.35 7.80 3.84
CA THR A 53 -0.90 7.40 4.49
C THR A 53 -1.16 5.92 4.25
N ILE A 54 -1.59 5.26 5.30
CA ILE A 54 -2.01 3.85 5.26
C ILE A 54 -3.45 3.80 5.74
N VAL A 55 -4.32 3.17 4.96
CA VAL A 55 -5.74 3.07 5.29
C VAL A 55 -6.13 1.62 5.47
N VAL A 56 -6.74 1.30 6.60
CA VAL A 56 -7.32 -0.01 6.86
C VAL A 56 -8.83 0.17 6.88
N THR A 57 -9.54 -0.49 5.97
CA THR A 57 -10.97 -0.28 5.81
C THR A 57 -11.82 -1.21 6.67
N ASP A 58 -11.24 -2.27 7.24
CA ASP A 58 -11.93 -3.13 8.19
C ASP A 58 -11.70 -2.62 9.61
N GLU A 59 -12.79 -2.37 10.34
CA GLU A 59 -12.68 -1.75 11.66
C GLU A 59 -11.90 -2.58 12.67
N GLU A 60 -12.12 -3.89 12.69
CA GLU A 60 -11.39 -4.75 13.63
C GLU A 60 -9.91 -4.84 13.27
N ALA A 61 -9.61 -4.97 11.99
CA ALA A 61 -8.23 -4.99 11.53
C ALA A 61 -7.53 -3.67 11.84
N GLY A 62 -8.26 -2.55 11.71
CA GLY A 62 -7.73 -1.23 12.04
C GLY A 62 -7.32 -1.10 13.49
N LYS A 63 -8.07 -1.72 14.40
CA LYS A 63 -7.71 -1.73 15.82
C LYS A 63 -6.42 -2.48 16.08
N ARG A 64 -6.19 -3.57 15.37
CA ARG A 64 -4.94 -4.33 15.47
C ARG A 64 -3.74 -3.54 14.96
N PHE A 65 -3.96 -2.67 14.01
CA PHE A 65 -2.90 -1.90 13.36
C PHE A 65 -2.30 -0.84 14.30
N LYS A 66 -3.05 -0.44 15.27
CA LYS A 66 -2.58 0.53 16.25
C LYS A 66 -1.68 -0.13 17.27
#